data_4f578a69e0280f58e001c343889b1882
#
_entry.id   4f578a69e0280f58e001c343889b1882
#
_cell.length_a   1.000
_cell.length_b   1.000
_cell.length_c   1.000
_cell.angle_alpha   90.00
_cell.angle_beta   90.00
_cell.angle_gamma   90.00
#
_symmetry.space_group_name_H-M   'P 1'
#
loop_
_entity.id
_entity.type
_entity.pdbx_description
1 polymer ?
#
loop_
_entity_poly.entity_id
_entity_poly.type
_entity_poly.pdbx_seq_one_letter_code
_entity_poly.pdbx_strand_id
1 'polypeptide(L)'
;MGVLVLGACAAWSLITAAAHDGRPEGVLLALLAVAAGYAAGRISGALLPVAAPCAAALAGLGLTMGLPQLAPGPEIVGPLGHAGATAALLTLATGAACCAAWTTGSPALRVLLRLLAAGIAVTSAVLGSVSGLVSCAAVLLCSLAAGRMRHRGPGVAGLAVAATAVTGLTWAVAGNAVPDGLAGSLRGRLTPHRIDLWHDALRLAREDTALGVGPGRFGELSTTATQSLLPDGKPHSAPLQMAAEQGVTGVLLLAAAFCWLLYALWRSPRPTPVVLTAGASLTALAGIAAVGNALSFTMVSVGVGFLAGLTTARPLTEEAPRK
;
A
#
# COMPACT_ATOMS: atom_id res chain seq x y z
N MET A 1 -19.23 -5.59 -6.16
CA MET A 1 -17.89 -6.18 -6.44
C MET A 1 -16.94 -6.04 -5.25
N GLY A 2 -16.62 -4.83 -4.75
CA GLY A 2 -15.65 -4.68 -3.66
C GLY A 2 -15.99 -5.45 -2.39
N VAL A 3 -17.24 -5.40 -1.94
CA VAL A 3 -17.72 -6.16 -0.78
C VAL A 3 -17.54 -7.68 -0.98
N LEU A 4 -17.74 -8.17 -2.19
CA LEU A 4 -17.54 -9.60 -2.52
C LEU A 4 -16.05 -9.98 -2.43
N VAL A 5 -15.15 -9.14 -2.94
CA VAL A 5 -13.71 -9.40 -2.89
C VAL A 5 -13.20 -9.37 -1.45
N LEU A 6 -13.54 -8.30 -0.70
CA LEU A 6 -13.15 -8.20 0.72
C LEU A 6 -13.78 -9.30 1.58
N GLY A 7 -15.04 -9.67 1.29
CA GLY A 7 -15.73 -10.78 1.94
C GLY A 7 -15.07 -12.12 1.64
N ALA A 8 -14.63 -12.35 0.40
CA ALA A 8 -13.89 -13.55 0.03
C ALA A 8 -12.53 -13.63 0.74
N CYS A 9 -11.80 -12.49 0.85
CA CYS A 9 -10.56 -12.42 1.62
C CYS A 9 -10.79 -12.77 3.11
N ALA A 10 -11.85 -12.23 3.70
CA ALA A 10 -12.20 -12.51 5.10
C ALA A 10 -12.57 -13.97 5.30
N ALA A 11 -13.45 -14.51 4.45
CA ALA A 11 -13.87 -15.91 4.51
C ALA A 11 -12.68 -16.86 4.34
N TRP A 12 -11.79 -16.59 3.38
CA TRP A 12 -10.60 -17.41 3.17
C TRP A 12 -9.65 -17.38 4.37
N SER A 13 -9.43 -16.19 4.95
CA SER A 13 -8.62 -16.06 6.16
C SER A 13 -9.19 -16.84 7.35
N LEU A 14 -10.52 -16.90 7.49
CA LEU A 14 -11.18 -17.72 8.52
C LEU A 14 -11.05 -19.21 8.24
N ILE A 15 -11.20 -19.64 6.98
CA ILE A 15 -11.05 -21.05 6.58
C ILE A 15 -9.64 -21.54 6.87
N THR A 16 -8.61 -20.78 6.45
CA THR A 16 -7.21 -21.16 6.68
C THR A 16 -6.83 -21.09 8.16
N ALA A 17 -7.40 -20.15 8.92
CA ALA A 17 -7.24 -20.10 10.37
C ALA A 17 -7.83 -21.34 11.06
N ALA A 18 -9.03 -21.75 10.68
CA ALA A 18 -9.69 -22.91 11.24
C ALA A 18 -8.98 -24.22 10.88
N ALA A 19 -8.34 -24.30 9.71
CA ALA A 19 -7.60 -25.47 9.26
C ALA A 19 -6.26 -25.69 10.00
N HIS A 20 -5.64 -24.61 10.50
CA HIS A 20 -4.27 -24.64 11.03
C HIS A 20 -4.11 -23.99 12.40
N ASP A 21 -5.20 -23.76 13.17
CA ASP A 21 -5.19 -23.02 14.43
C ASP A 21 -4.51 -21.64 14.34
N GLY A 22 -4.72 -20.96 13.20
CA GLY A 22 -4.12 -19.66 12.90
C GLY A 22 -4.84 -18.49 13.57
N ARG A 23 -4.22 -17.31 13.55
CA ARG A 23 -4.72 -16.06 14.13
C ARG A 23 -5.14 -15.06 13.04
N PRO A 24 -6.42 -15.04 12.61
CA PRO A 24 -6.88 -14.23 11.48
C PRO A 24 -7.08 -12.76 11.82
N GLU A 25 -6.97 -12.33 13.09
CA GLU A 25 -7.34 -11.01 13.59
C GLU A 25 -6.63 -9.88 12.81
N GLY A 26 -5.35 -10.05 12.51
CA GLY A 26 -4.55 -9.05 11.79
C GLY A 26 -5.08 -8.82 10.37
N VAL A 27 -5.43 -9.89 9.65
CA VAL A 27 -5.98 -9.81 8.29
C VAL A 27 -7.39 -9.21 8.31
N LEU A 28 -8.24 -9.68 9.23
CA LEU A 28 -9.62 -9.16 9.38
C LEU A 28 -9.62 -7.69 9.75
N LEU A 29 -8.73 -7.26 10.65
CA LEU A 29 -8.59 -5.85 11.04
C LEU A 29 -8.14 -5.00 9.84
N ALA A 30 -7.19 -5.48 9.04
CA ALA A 30 -6.74 -4.78 7.83
C ALA A 30 -7.88 -4.63 6.80
N LEU A 31 -8.67 -5.69 6.56
CA LEU A 31 -9.83 -5.67 5.66
C LEU A 31 -10.91 -4.70 6.15
N LEU A 32 -11.21 -4.72 7.45
CA LEU A 32 -12.16 -3.79 8.06
C LEU A 32 -11.67 -2.34 7.96
N ALA A 33 -10.37 -2.10 8.20
CA ALA A 33 -9.74 -0.80 8.09
C ALA A 33 -9.83 -0.24 6.65
N VAL A 34 -9.57 -1.08 5.63
CA VAL A 34 -9.73 -0.71 4.22
C VAL A 34 -11.19 -0.39 3.91
N ALA A 35 -12.14 -1.21 4.36
CA ALA A 35 -13.57 -1.00 4.12
C ALA A 35 -14.08 0.28 4.78
N ALA A 36 -13.73 0.52 6.05
CA ALA A 36 -14.10 1.71 6.79
C ALA A 36 -13.47 2.97 6.16
N GLY A 37 -12.19 2.91 5.83
CA GLY A 37 -11.49 3.97 5.12
C GLY A 37 -12.16 4.29 3.78
N TYR A 38 -12.51 3.26 3.00
CA TYR A 38 -13.18 3.44 1.69
C TYR A 38 -14.55 4.12 1.85
N ALA A 39 -15.35 3.70 2.82
CA ALA A 39 -16.65 4.32 3.09
C ALA A 39 -16.49 5.79 3.52
N ALA A 40 -15.59 6.06 4.48
CA ALA A 40 -15.29 7.41 4.94
C ALA A 40 -14.76 8.30 3.79
N GLY A 41 -13.86 7.76 2.97
CA GLY A 41 -13.32 8.47 1.80
C GLY A 41 -14.39 8.79 0.76
N ARG A 42 -15.34 7.88 0.51
CA ARG A 42 -16.45 8.13 -0.40
C ARG A 42 -17.37 9.24 0.08
N ILE A 43 -17.70 9.24 1.38
CA ILE A 43 -18.56 10.27 1.99
C ILE A 43 -17.81 11.62 1.95
N SER A 44 -16.58 11.67 2.46
CA SER A 44 -15.78 12.90 2.51
C SER A 44 -15.48 13.44 1.11
N GLY A 45 -15.17 12.57 0.16
CA GLY A 45 -14.91 12.97 -1.23
C GLY A 45 -16.14 13.51 -1.96
N ALA A 46 -17.35 13.05 -1.61
CA ALA A 46 -18.59 13.56 -2.15
C ALA A 46 -18.93 14.94 -1.59
N LEU A 47 -18.75 15.14 -0.28
CA LEU A 47 -19.08 16.39 0.43
C LEU A 47 -18.01 17.46 0.28
N LEU A 48 -16.74 17.08 0.35
CA LEU A 48 -15.58 18.00 0.46
C LEU A 48 -14.49 17.63 -0.57
N PRO A 49 -14.75 17.83 -1.89
CA PRO A 49 -13.88 17.30 -2.95
C PRO A 49 -12.44 17.85 -2.95
N VAL A 50 -12.21 19.01 -2.36
CA VAL A 50 -10.88 19.65 -2.20
C VAL A 50 -10.38 19.52 -0.77
N ALA A 51 -11.22 19.83 0.22
CA ALA A 51 -10.80 19.87 1.62
C ALA A 51 -10.46 18.47 2.18
N ALA A 52 -11.22 17.44 1.80
CA ALA A 52 -10.97 16.09 2.29
C ALA A 52 -9.59 15.54 1.89
N PRO A 53 -9.15 15.60 0.62
CA PRO A 53 -7.80 15.18 0.28
C PRO A 53 -6.70 16.09 0.85
N CYS A 54 -6.96 17.41 1.05
CA CYS A 54 -6.04 18.28 1.76
C CYS A 54 -5.85 17.84 3.22
N ALA A 55 -6.95 17.57 3.92
CA ALA A 55 -6.94 17.10 5.30
C ALA A 55 -6.23 15.74 5.42
N ALA A 56 -6.45 14.84 4.45
CA ALA A 56 -5.76 13.54 4.41
C ALA A 56 -4.24 13.69 4.23
N ALA A 57 -3.80 14.63 3.39
CA ALA A 57 -2.37 14.91 3.20
C ALA A 57 -1.72 15.43 4.50
N LEU A 58 -2.37 16.38 5.16
CA LEU A 58 -1.89 16.96 6.43
C LEU A 58 -1.94 15.92 7.56
N ALA A 59 -3.00 15.12 7.64
CA ALA A 59 -3.12 14.06 8.64
C ALA A 59 -2.04 12.99 8.44
N GLY A 60 -1.76 12.56 7.21
CA GLY A 60 -0.69 11.61 6.91
C GLY A 60 0.69 12.16 7.32
N LEU A 61 0.98 13.42 7.02
CA LEU A 61 2.21 14.08 7.45
C LEU A 61 2.28 14.21 8.98
N GLY A 62 1.19 14.63 9.62
CA GLY A 62 1.12 14.75 11.09
C GLY A 62 1.30 13.42 11.82
N LEU A 63 0.67 12.35 11.29
CA LEU A 63 0.84 11.00 11.84
C LEU A 63 2.30 10.53 11.77
N THR A 64 2.99 10.78 10.66
CA THR A 64 4.41 10.38 10.54
C THR A 64 5.33 11.12 11.49
N MET A 65 5.01 12.39 11.80
CA MET A 65 5.76 13.17 12.80
C MET A 65 5.43 12.76 14.24
N GLY A 66 4.18 12.33 14.50
CA GLY A 66 3.70 11.95 15.82
C GLY A 66 3.95 10.48 16.18
N LEU A 67 4.15 9.59 15.20
CA LEU A 67 4.36 8.15 15.45
C LEU A 67 5.48 7.83 16.44
N PRO A 68 6.65 8.48 16.40
CA PRO A 68 7.72 8.24 17.37
C PRO A 68 7.33 8.63 18.82
N GLN A 69 6.41 9.56 18.98
CA GLN A 69 5.97 10.07 20.28
C GLN A 69 4.78 9.31 20.86
N LEU A 70 3.94 8.73 19.98
CA LEU A 70 2.72 8.01 20.36
C LEU A 70 2.94 6.55 20.69
N ALA A 71 4.05 5.98 20.28
CA ALA A 71 4.46 4.63 20.61
C ALA A 71 5.87 4.64 21.23
N PRO A 72 6.03 5.08 22.50
CA PRO A 72 7.27 4.89 23.23
C PRO A 72 7.39 3.41 23.58
N GLY A 73 7.66 2.58 22.58
CA GLY A 73 8.11 1.22 22.77
C GLY A 73 9.60 1.25 23.15
N PRO A 74 10.12 0.21 23.86
CA PRO A 74 11.55 0.13 24.11
C PRO A 74 12.28 0.26 22.76
N GLU A 75 13.38 1.03 22.74
CA GLU A 75 14.23 1.33 21.57
C GLU A 75 14.71 0.07 20.81
N ILE A 76 14.38 -1.10 21.32
CA ILE A 76 14.67 -2.44 20.82
C ILE A 76 13.79 -2.84 19.61
N VAL A 77 12.62 -2.20 19.40
CA VAL A 77 11.87 -2.35 18.14
C VAL A 77 12.58 -1.45 17.13
N GLY A 78 13.55 -2.01 16.44
CA GLY A 78 14.46 -1.28 15.56
C GLY A 78 13.73 -0.35 14.60
N PRO A 79 14.38 0.76 14.21
CA PRO A 79 13.79 1.80 13.32
C PRO A 79 13.28 1.23 11.98
N LEU A 80 13.64 0.01 11.62
CA LEU A 80 13.22 -0.71 10.42
C LEU A 80 11.75 -1.15 10.42
N GLY A 81 11.14 -1.42 11.58
CA GLY A 81 9.73 -1.83 11.67
C GLY A 81 8.75 -0.70 11.29
N HIS A 82 9.07 0.53 11.64
CA HIS A 82 8.24 1.71 11.34
C HIS A 82 8.57 2.36 10.00
N ALA A 83 9.75 2.11 9.43
CA ALA A 83 10.18 2.73 8.17
C ALA A 83 9.24 2.43 6.99
N GLY A 84 8.69 1.23 6.92
CA GLY A 84 7.70 0.85 5.90
C GLY A 84 6.37 1.60 6.06
N ALA A 85 5.88 1.75 7.29
CA ALA A 85 4.64 2.48 7.59
C ALA A 85 4.80 3.98 7.29
N THR A 86 5.92 4.57 7.71
CA THR A 86 6.25 5.98 7.45
C THR A 86 6.30 6.25 5.94
N ALA A 87 7.04 5.41 5.18
CA ALA A 87 7.11 5.52 3.73
C ALA A 87 5.71 5.42 3.07
N ALA A 88 4.89 4.48 3.53
CA ALA A 88 3.54 4.27 3.03
C ALA A 88 2.62 5.47 3.31
N LEU A 89 2.61 5.98 4.55
CA LEU A 89 1.80 7.15 4.92
C LEU A 89 2.21 8.40 4.16
N LEU A 90 3.52 8.67 4.00
CA LEU A 90 4.01 9.80 3.21
C LEU A 90 3.65 9.66 1.73
N THR A 91 3.70 8.45 1.17
CA THR A 91 3.27 8.17 -0.21
C THR A 91 1.78 8.44 -0.41
N LEU A 92 0.93 7.99 0.53
CA LEU A 92 -0.51 8.27 0.50
C LEU A 92 -0.81 9.76 0.69
N ALA A 93 -0.10 10.44 1.59
CA ALA A 93 -0.22 11.88 1.82
C ALA A 93 0.18 12.69 0.57
N THR A 94 1.27 12.30 -0.12
CA THR A 94 1.69 12.90 -1.39
C THR A 94 0.60 12.74 -2.46
N GLY A 95 0.04 11.54 -2.57
CA GLY A 95 -1.06 11.26 -3.50
C GLY A 95 -2.32 12.09 -3.20
N ALA A 96 -2.69 12.21 -1.93
CA ALA A 96 -3.83 13.02 -1.50
C ALA A 96 -3.60 14.51 -1.82
N ALA A 97 -2.42 15.06 -1.53
CA ALA A 97 -2.06 16.44 -1.88
C ALA A 97 -2.13 16.70 -3.40
N CYS A 98 -1.61 15.77 -4.20
CA CYS A 98 -1.68 15.85 -5.65
C CYS A 98 -3.13 15.74 -6.18
N CYS A 99 -3.96 14.86 -5.60
CA CYS A 99 -5.38 14.76 -5.95
C CYS A 99 -6.13 16.07 -5.62
N ALA A 100 -5.85 16.68 -4.46
CA ALA A 100 -6.38 18.00 -4.09
C ALA A 100 -5.96 19.08 -5.11
N ALA A 101 -4.69 19.07 -5.54
CA ALA A 101 -4.18 20.01 -6.54
C ALA A 101 -4.89 19.89 -7.89
N TRP A 102 -5.38 18.72 -8.27
CA TRP A 102 -6.13 18.52 -9.50
C TRP A 102 -7.63 18.86 -9.37
N THR A 103 -8.17 18.85 -8.15
CA THR A 103 -9.60 19.16 -7.91
C THR A 103 -9.86 20.63 -7.64
N THR A 104 -8.85 21.41 -7.27
CA THR A 104 -9.01 22.85 -7.01
C THR A 104 -9.08 23.69 -8.28
N GLY A 105 -10.00 24.67 -8.28
CA GLY A 105 -10.11 25.69 -9.33
C GLY A 105 -9.09 26.84 -9.17
N SER A 106 -8.55 27.06 -7.95
CA SER A 106 -7.62 28.16 -7.67
C SER A 106 -6.18 27.81 -8.12
N PRO A 107 -5.55 28.63 -8.99
CA PRO A 107 -4.16 28.37 -9.41
C PRO A 107 -3.17 28.51 -8.24
N ALA A 108 -3.37 29.46 -7.33
CA ALA A 108 -2.51 29.64 -6.17
C ALA A 108 -2.56 28.42 -5.22
N LEU A 109 -3.76 27.92 -4.92
CA LEU A 109 -3.93 26.74 -4.09
C LEU A 109 -3.34 25.50 -4.76
N ARG A 110 -3.45 25.38 -6.09
CA ARG A 110 -2.84 24.27 -6.86
C ARG A 110 -1.31 24.25 -6.71
N VAL A 111 -0.67 25.42 -6.81
CA VAL A 111 0.78 25.55 -6.60
C VAL A 111 1.14 25.18 -5.15
N LEU A 112 0.42 25.73 -4.17
CA LEU A 112 0.65 25.43 -2.76
C LEU A 112 0.56 23.94 -2.45
N LEU A 113 -0.45 23.24 -3.00
CA LEU A 113 -0.63 21.80 -2.80
C LEU A 113 0.46 20.96 -3.48
N ARG A 114 0.98 21.41 -4.63
CA ARG A 114 2.14 20.77 -5.25
C ARG A 114 3.42 20.98 -4.45
N LEU A 115 3.59 22.16 -3.88
CA LEU A 115 4.69 22.45 -2.96
C LEU A 115 4.58 21.63 -1.67
N LEU A 116 3.36 21.45 -1.14
CA LEU A 116 3.11 20.54 -0.02
C LEU A 116 3.52 19.11 -0.38
N ALA A 117 3.11 18.60 -1.54
CA ALA A 117 3.48 17.26 -1.98
C ALA A 117 5.00 17.10 -2.16
N ALA A 118 5.69 18.12 -2.69
CA ALA A 118 7.15 18.15 -2.77
C ALA A 118 7.79 18.21 -1.39
N GLY A 119 7.25 19.00 -0.47
CA GLY A 119 7.68 19.07 0.92
C GLY A 119 7.56 17.71 1.64
N ILE A 120 6.46 16.99 1.43
CA ILE A 120 6.28 15.62 1.96
C ILE A 120 7.37 14.68 1.41
N ALA A 121 7.72 14.78 0.12
CA ALA A 121 8.80 13.98 -0.46
C ALA A 121 10.18 14.33 0.17
N VAL A 122 10.44 15.61 0.41
CA VAL A 122 11.66 16.07 1.12
C VAL A 122 11.67 15.57 2.56
N THR A 123 10.55 15.63 3.27
CA THR A 123 10.40 15.07 4.62
C THR A 123 10.76 13.59 4.64
N SER A 124 10.35 12.82 3.63
CA SER A 124 10.72 11.42 3.47
C SER A 124 12.24 11.20 3.40
N ALA A 125 12.94 12.10 2.69
CA ALA A 125 14.40 12.08 2.61
C ALA A 125 15.07 12.44 3.96
N VAL A 126 14.56 13.46 4.64
CA VAL A 126 15.06 13.90 5.95
C VAL A 126 14.89 12.79 7.01
N LEU A 127 13.81 12.03 6.95
CA LEU A 127 13.59 10.86 7.81
C LEU A 127 14.42 9.63 7.41
N GLY A 128 15.32 9.74 6.42
CA GLY A 128 16.19 8.66 5.96
C GLY A 128 15.45 7.55 5.19
N SER A 129 14.19 7.77 4.79
CA SER A 129 13.38 6.77 4.09
C SER A 129 13.59 6.86 2.56
N VAL A 130 14.58 6.12 2.06
CA VAL A 130 14.84 6.06 0.60
C VAL A 130 13.63 5.52 -0.16
N SER A 131 12.97 4.49 0.34
CA SER A 131 11.76 3.92 -0.26
C SER A 131 10.62 4.94 -0.31
N GLY A 132 10.44 5.71 0.77
CA GLY A 132 9.46 6.78 0.84
C GLY A 132 9.77 7.89 -0.17
N LEU A 133 11.03 8.35 -0.24
CA LEU A 133 11.45 9.38 -1.21
C LEU A 133 11.18 8.94 -2.65
N VAL A 134 11.62 7.74 -3.02
CA VAL A 134 11.42 7.19 -4.37
C VAL A 134 9.94 7.07 -4.70
N SER A 135 9.13 6.57 -3.76
CA SER A 135 7.69 6.42 -3.95
C SER A 135 6.97 7.77 -4.07
N CYS A 136 7.27 8.73 -3.20
CA CYS A 136 6.70 10.09 -3.29
C CYS A 136 7.11 10.79 -4.59
N ALA A 137 8.38 10.69 -5.00
CA ALA A 137 8.87 11.24 -6.27
C ALA A 137 8.17 10.58 -7.46
N ALA A 138 8.00 9.26 -7.46
CA ALA A 138 7.28 8.55 -8.51
C ALA A 138 5.82 9.00 -8.60
N VAL A 139 5.12 9.16 -7.47
CA VAL A 139 3.74 9.68 -7.44
C VAL A 139 3.66 11.11 -7.98
N LEU A 140 4.58 11.99 -7.60
CA LEU A 140 4.65 13.35 -8.13
C LEU A 140 4.85 13.36 -9.65
N LEU A 141 5.82 12.60 -10.15
CA LEU A 141 6.10 12.51 -11.58
C LEU A 141 4.91 11.94 -12.36
N CYS A 142 4.30 10.85 -11.85
CA CYS A 142 3.08 10.29 -12.43
C CYS A 142 1.92 11.28 -12.42
N SER A 143 1.76 12.06 -11.34
CA SER A 143 0.73 13.10 -11.24
C SER A 143 0.94 14.20 -12.28
N LEU A 144 2.18 14.64 -12.50
CA LEU A 144 2.51 15.63 -13.54
C LEU A 144 2.29 15.06 -14.94
N ALA A 145 2.71 13.83 -15.19
CA ALA A 145 2.51 13.14 -16.46
C ALA A 145 1.02 12.91 -16.76
N ALA A 146 0.23 12.58 -15.74
CA ALA A 146 -1.21 12.36 -15.86
C ALA A 146 -1.96 13.57 -16.39
N GLY A 147 -1.46 14.79 -16.12
CA GLY A 147 -2.02 16.04 -16.68
C GLY A 147 -1.92 16.13 -18.21
N ARG A 148 -1.05 15.35 -18.84
CA ARG A 148 -0.88 15.30 -20.32
C ARG A 148 -1.65 14.13 -20.95
N MET A 149 -2.16 13.20 -20.14
CA MET A 149 -2.83 11.99 -20.65
C MET A 149 -4.31 12.25 -20.94
N ARG A 150 -4.72 11.99 -22.17
CA ARG A 150 -6.14 12.09 -22.60
C ARG A 150 -6.95 10.86 -22.20
N HIS A 151 -6.34 9.68 -22.23
CA HIS A 151 -6.99 8.41 -21.94
C HIS A 151 -6.38 7.78 -20.69
N ARG A 152 -7.23 7.33 -19.76
CA ARG A 152 -6.80 6.73 -18.51
C ARG A 152 -6.39 5.25 -18.64
N GLY A 153 -6.89 4.56 -19.67
CA GLY A 153 -6.65 3.13 -19.87
C GLY A 153 -5.16 2.75 -19.88
N PRO A 154 -4.34 3.34 -20.78
CA PRO A 154 -2.90 3.06 -20.82
C PRO A 154 -2.18 3.36 -19.50
N GLY A 155 -2.59 4.45 -18.80
CA GLY A 155 -2.01 4.79 -17.50
C GLY A 155 -2.30 3.73 -16.44
N VAL A 156 -3.56 3.30 -16.32
CA VAL A 156 -3.95 2.25 -15.36
C VAL A 156 -3.29 0.91 -15.70
N ALA A 157 -3.19 0.56 -17.00
CA ALA A 157 -2.48 -0.64 -17.43
C ALA A 157 -0.99 -0.58 -17.05
N GLY A 158 -0.33 0.57 -17.26
CA GLY A 158 1.07 0.78 -16.85
C GLY A 158 1.27 0.62 -15.35
N LEU A 159 0.33 1.11 -14.52
CA LEU A 159 0.36 0.93 -13.07
C LEU A 159 0.20 -0.54 -12.66
N ALA A 160 -0.69 -1.28 -13.33
CA ALA A 160 -0.83 -2.72 -13.10
C ALA A 160 0.45 -3.47 -13.46
N VAL A 161 1.06 -3.17 -14.61
CA VAL A 161 2.35 -3.75 -15.03
C VAL A 161 3.46 -3.41 -14.03
N ALA A 162 3.53 -2.18 -13.52
CA ALA A 162 4.51 -1.79 -12.51
C ALA A 162 4.34 -2.59 -11.21
N ALA A 163 3.11 -2.78 -10.72
CA ALA A 163 2.84 -3.58 -9.53
C ALA A 163 3.23 -5.04 -9.73
N THR A 164 2.88 -5.64 -10.87
CA THR A 164 3.25 -7.04 -11.17
C THR A 164 4.75 -7.20 -11.35
N ALA A 165 5.44 -6.23 -11.94
CA ALA A 165 6.90 -6.27 -12.10
C ALA A 165 7.62 -6.24 -10.73
N VAL A 166 7.21 -5.36 -9.82
CA VAL A 166 7.81 -5.29 -8.47
C VAL A 166 7.53 -6.58 -7.68
N THR A 167 6.28 -7.08 -7.71
CA THR A 167 5.92 -8.33 -7.05
C THR A 167 6.69 -9.52 -7.65
N GLY A 168 6.76 -9.61 -8.98
CA GLY A 168 7.53 -10.65 -9.68
C GLY A 168 9.03 -10.61 -9.34
N LEU A 169 9.60 -9.41 -9.19
CA LEU A 169 11.00 -9.27 -8.78
C LEU A 169 11.23 -9.78 -7.34
N THR A 170 10.32 -9.48 -6.40
CA THR A 170 10.44 -10.03 -5.03
C THR A 170 10.38 -11.55 -5.01
N TRP A 171 9.51 -12.16 -5.84
CA TRP A 171 9.44 -13.62 -5.99
C TRP A 171 10.70 -14.20 -6.65
N ALA A 172 11.25 -13.52 -7.66
CA ALA A 172 12.48 -13.94 -8.31
C ALA A 172 13.68 -13.92 -7.35
N VAL A 173 13.77 -12.89 -6.50
CA VAL A 173 14.79 -12.79 -5.45
C VAL A 173 14.61 -13.90 -4.41
N ALA A 174 13.37 -14.13 -3.93
CA ALA A 174 13.04 -15.18 -2.99
C ALA A 174 13.29 -16.59 -3.55
N GLY A 175 13.18 -16.78 -4.87
CA GLY A 175 13.42 -18.05 -5.55
C GLY A 175 14.85 -18.26 -6.05
N ASN A 176 15.80 -17.34 -5.74
CA ASN A 176 17.16 -17.33 -6.30
C ASN A 176 17.20 -17.38 -7.85
N ALA A 177 16.16 -16.84 -8.50
CA ALA A 177 16.04 -16.84 -9.96
C ALA A 177 16.59 -15.55 -10.60
N VAL A 178 17.27 -14.70 -9.83
CA VAL A 178 17.83 -13.41 -10.31
C VAL A 178 19.27 -13.65 -10.82
N PRO A 179 19.62 -13.15 -12.02
CA PRO A 179 20.98 -13.21 -12.52
C PRO A 179 22.00 -12.54 -11.57
N ASP A 180 23.23 -13.10 -11.48
CA ASP A 180 24.24 -12.69 -10.50
C ASP A 180 24.58 -11.20 -10.51
N GLY A 181 24.55 -10.55 -11.69
CA GLY A 181 24.80 -9.11 -11.81
C GLY A 181 23.73 -8.22 -11.15
N LEU A 182 22.44 -8.62 -11.20
CA LEU A 182 21.35 -7.94 -10.53
C LEU A 182 21.28 -8.34 -9.03
N ALA A 183 21.57 -9.60 -8.73
CA ALA A 183 21.63 -10.10 -7.35
C ALA A 183 22.67 -9.31 -6.52
N GLY A 184 23.83 -9.00 -7.07
CA GLY A 184 24.87 -8.20 -6.41
C GLY A 184 24.43 -6.78 -6.08
N SER A 185 23.72 -6.10 -6.99
CA SER A 185 23.21 -4.74 -6.77
C SER A 185 22.03 -4.70 -5.79
N LEU A 186 21.22 -5.74 -5.70
CA LEU A 186 20.10 -5.87 -4.76
C LEU A 186 20.58 -6.28 -3.37
N ARG A 187 21.58 -7.15 -3.25
CA ARG A 187 22.18 -7.55 -1.96
C ARG A 187 22.79 -6.38 -1.20
N GLY A 188 23.27 -5.34 -1.90
CA GLY A 188 23.75 -4.11 -1.25
C GLY A 188 22.62 -3.24 -0.66
N ARG A 189 21.35 -3.48 -1.04
CA ARG A 189 20.17 -2.70 -0.60
C ARG A 189 19.21 -3.49 0.29
N LEU A 190 19.24 -4.80 0.23
CA LEU A 190 18.44 -5.71 1.06
C LEU A 190 19.35 -6.33 2.13
N THR A 191 18.90 -6.35 3.38
CA THR A 191 19.63 -7.03 4.43
C THR A 191 19.60 -8.55 4.19
N PRO A 192 20.72 -9.29 4.44
CA PRO A 192 20.72 -10.76 4.31
C PRO A 192 19.56 -11.42 5.07
N HIS A 193 19.32 -10.98 6.31
CA HIS A 193 18.22 -11.47 7.14
C HIS A 193 16.83 -11.38 6.46
N ARG A 194 16.56 -10.32 5.68
CA ARG A 194 15.31 -10.19 4.94
C ARG A 194 15.19 -11.20 3.80
N ILE A 195 16.30 -11.47 3.12
CA ILE A 195 16.34 -12.47 2.04
C ILE A 195 16.09 -13.85 2.61
N ASP A 196 16.67 -14.18 3.78
CA ASP A 196 16.45 -15.44 4.47
C ASP A 196 14.97 -15.61 4.90
N LEU A 197 14.34 -14.55 5.41
CA LEU A 197 12.90 -14.55 5.71
C LEU A 197 12.04 -14.79 4.45
N TRP A 198 12.45 -14.27 3.29
CA TRP A 198 11.76 -14.51 2.03
C TRP A 198 11.92 -15.94 1.53
N HIS A 199 13.11 -16.53 1.72
CA HIS A 199 13.34 -17.95 1.44
C HIS A 199 12.48 -18.85 2.33
N ASP A 200 12.40 -18.54 3.63
CA ASP A 200 11.53 -19.26 4.56
C ASP A 200 10.05 -19.13 4.17
N ALA A 201 9.59 -17.93 3.79
CA ALA A 201 8.23 -17.74 3.34
C ALA A 201 7.89 -18.56 2.10
N LEU A 202 8.83 -18.63 1.14
CA LEU A 202 8.64 -19.43 -0.08
C LEU A 202 8.70 -20.93 0.20
N ARG A 203 9.53 -21.37 1.15
CA ARG A 203 9.57 -22.75 1.60
C ARG A 203 8.24 -23.17 2.21
N LEU A 204 7.73 -22.39 3.18
CA LEU A 204 6.43 -22.66 3.82
C LEU A 204 5.27 -22.65 2.81
N ALA A 205 5.28 -21.73 1.84
CA ALA A 205 4.29 -21.70 0.77
C ALA A 205 4.32 -22.93 -0.15
N ARG A 206 5.45 -23.63 -0.22
CA ARG A 206 5.58 -24.88 -1.00
C ARG A 206 5.16 -26.12 -0.20
N GLU A 207 5.24 -26.08 1.14
CA GLU A 207 4.81 -27.17 2.01
C GLU A 207 3.30 -27.39 1.94
N ASP A 208 2.51 -26.31 1.96
CA ASP A 208 1.07 -26.35 1.66
C ASP A 208 0.71 -25.21 0.70
N THR A 209 0.74 -25.53 -0.59
CA THR A 209 0.48 -24.56 -1.66
C THR A 209 -0.97 -24.07 -1.68
N ALA A 210 -1.93 -24.87 -1.20
CA ALA A 210 -3.35 -24.57 -1.28
C ALA A 210 -3.82 -23.65 -0.14
N LEU A 211 -3.53 -24.03 1.09
CA LEU A 211 -4.04 -23.39 2.31
C LEU A 211 -2.97 -22.52 3.01
N GLY A 212 -1.68 -22.77 2.74
CA GLY A 212 -0.58 -22.21 3.52
C GLY A 212 -0.53 -22.79 4.92
N VAL A 213 0.28 -22.19 5.77
CA VAL A 213 0.48 -22.69 7.17
C VAL A 213 -0.48 -22.05 8.18
N GLY A 214 -1.41 -21.25 7.73
CA GLY A 214 -2.37 -20.51 8.58
C GLY A 214 -1.94 -19.07 8.89
N PRO A 215 -2.89 -18.13 8.96
CA PRO A 215 -2.61 -16.72 9.21
C PRO A 215 -1.98 -16.52 10.60
N GLY A 216 -0.95 -15.66 10.66
CA GLY A 216 -0.24 -15.30 11.88
C GLY A 216 0.75 -16.37 12.40
N ARG A 217 0.94 -17.49 11.69
CA ARG A 217 1.83 -18.59 12.12
C ARG A 217 3.24 -18.53 11.52
N PHE A 218 3.48 -17.63 10.57
CA PHE A 218 4.79 -17.51 9.92
C PHE A 218 5.94 -17.37 10.93
N GLY A 219 5.79 -16.48 11.93
CA GLY A 219 6.83 -16.23 12.93
C GLY A 219 7.16 -17.43 13.82
N GLU A 220 6.22 -18.34 14.02
CA GLU A 220 6.40 -19.58 14.81
C GLU A 220 7.12 -20.66 14.00
N LEU A 221 6.91 -20.70 12.69
CA LEU A 221 7.38 -21.77 11.79
C LEU A 221 8.63 -21.38 10.97
N SER A 222 8.96 -20.10 10.89
CA SER A 222 10.17 -19.63 10.22
C SER A 222 11.39 -19.86 11.10
N THR A 223 12.37 -20.59 10.57
CA THR A 223 13.63 -20.85 11.26
C THR A 223 14.44 -19.56 11.47
N THR A 224 14.39 -18.67 10.49
CA THR A 224 15.06 -17.36 10.55
C THR A 224 14.41 -16.45 11.60
N ALA A 225 13.08 -16.40 11.67
CA ALA A 225 12.36 -15.58 12.64
C ALA A 225 12.56 -16.07 14.08
N THR A 226 12.54 -17.39 14.32
CA THR A 226 12.71 -17.98 15.66
C THR A 226 14.14 -17.84 16.19
N GLN A 227 15.15 -17.75 15.33
CA GLN A 227 16.54 -17.52 15.70
C GLN A 227 16.89 -16.04 15.92
N SER A 228 16.01 -15.13 15.55
CA SER A 228 16.20 -13.69 15.72
C SER A 228 15.98 -13.29 17.17
N LEU A 229 16.89 -12.47 17.72
CA LEU A 229 16.73 -11.86 19.05
C LEU A 229 15.56 -10.88 19.11
N LEU A 230 15.08 -10.43 17.95
CA LEU A 230 13.95 -9.54 17.76
C LEU A 230 12.96 -10.22 16.80
N PRO A 231 12.10 -11.13 17.29
CA PRO A 231 11.15 -11.84 16.47
C PRO A 231 10.07 -10.86 16.02
N ASP A 232 10.20 -10.25 14.85
CA ASP A 232 9.11 -9.46 14.30
C ASP A 232 8.06 -10.31 13.55
N GLY A 233 8.29 -11.61 13.49
CA GLY A 233 7.32 -12.63 13.11
C GLY A 233 6.72 -12.50 11.71
N LYS A 234 7.34 -11.72 10.81
CA LYS A 234 6.80 -11.42 9.47
C LYS A 234 7.89 -11.43 8.40
N PRO A 235 7.58 -11.87 7.17
CA PRO A 235 8.55 -11.92 6.08
C PRO A 235 8.85 -10.55 5.43
N HIS A 236 8.30 -9.45 5.94
CA HIS A 236 8.45 -8.11 5.35
C HIS A 236 8.13 -8.04 3.84
N SER A 237 7.15 -8.82 3.42
CA SER A 237 6.61 -8.81 2.06
C SER A 237 5.17 -9.32 2.12
N ALA A 238 4.21 -8.48 1.83
CA ALA A 238 2.79 -8.86 1.89
C ALA A 238 2.44 -10.01 0.93
N PRO A 239 2.92 -10.05 -0.33
CA PRO A 239 2.66 -11.17 -1.22
C PRO A 239 3.25 -12.49 -0.72
N LEU A 240 4.49 -12.48 -0.20
CA LEU A 240 5.13 -13.69 0.34
C LEU A 240 4.49 -14.14 1.65
N GLN A 241 4.06 -13.19 2.48
CA GLN A 241 3.29 -13.51 3.69
C GLN A 241 1.97 -14.19 3.33
N MET A 242 1.21 -13.64 2.36
CA MET A 242 -0.02 -14.27 1.91
C MET A 242 0.22 -15.66 1.32
N ALA A 243 1.31 -15.84 0.58
CA ALA A 243 1.69 -17.15 0.04
C ALA A 243 2.00 -18.17 1.15
N ALA A 244 2.79 -17.79 2.14
CA ALA A 244 3.15 -18.66 3.25
C ALA A 244 1.95 -19.00 4.15
N GLU A 245 1.14 -17.97 4.52
CA GLU A 245 0.08 -18.12 5.51
C GLU A 245 -1.26 -18.59 4.94
N GLN A 246 -1.57 -18.26 3.66
CA GLN A 246 -2.88 -18.52 3.03
C GLN A 246 -2.79 -19.21 1.66
N GLY A 247 -1.59 -19.63 1.28
CA GLY A 247 -1.34 -20.32 0.02
C GLY A 247 -1.57 -19.47 -1.22
N VAL A 248 -1.65 -20.11 -2.38
CA VAL A 248 -1.89 -19.46 -3.68
C VAL A 248 -3.22 -18.71 -3.69
N THR A 249 -4.25 -19.24 -3.05
CA THR A 249 -5.56 -18.59 -2.97
C THR A 249 -5.47 -17.24 -2.28
N GLY A 250 -4.71 -17.11 -1.18
CA GLY A 250 -4.47 -15.84 -0.50
C GLY A 250 -3.78 -14.80 -1.40
N VAL A 251 -2.78 -15.24 -2.17
CA VAL A 251 -2.10 -14.38 -3.16
C VAL A 251 -3.06 -13.92 -4.25
N LEU A 252 -3.88 -14.82 -4.80
CA LEU A 252 -4.88 -14.48 -5.82
C LEU A 252 -5.94 -13.50 -5.30
N LEU A 253 -6.37 -13.66 -4.05
CA LEU A 253 -7.30 -12.74 -3.41
C LEU A 253 -6.69 -11.36 -3.16
N LEU A 254 -5.42 -11.29 -2.73
CA LEU A 254 -4.68 -10.03 -2.61
C LEU A 254 -4.56 -9.33 -3.97
N ALA A 255 -4.21 -10.07 -5.02
CA ALA A 255 -4.16 -9.55 -6.38
C ALA A 255 -5.53 -9.10 -6.87
N ALA A 256 -6.59 -9.86 -6.59
CA ALA A 256 -7.96 -9.50 -6.94
C ALA A 256 -8.42 -8.21 -6.23
N ALA A 257 -8.05 -8.03 -4.95
CA ALA A 257 -8.34 -6.80 -4.21
C ALA A 257 -7.63 -5.58 -4.84
N PHE A 258 -6.37 -5.71 -5.22
CA PHE A 258 -5.63 -4.66 -5.90
C PHE A 258 -6.21 -4.37 -7.30
N CYS A 259 -6.50 -5.41 -8.10
CA CYS A 259 -7.16 -5.26 -9.40
C CYS A 259 -8.53 -4.60 -9.28
N TRP A 260 -9.30 -4.94 -8.25
CA TRP A 260 -10.57 -4.27 -7.98
C TRP A 260 -10.39 -2.78 -7.68
N LEU A 261 -9.38 -2.40 -6.90
CA LEU A 261 -9.07 -0.98 -6.64
C LEU A 261 -8.74 -0.24 -7.94
N LEU A 262 -7.87 -0.80 -8.79
CA LEU A 262 -7.53 -0.20 -10.09
C LEU A 262 -8.75 -0.12 -11.02
N TYR A 263 -9.60 -1.15 -11.03
CA TYR A 263 -10.84 -1.16 -11.80
C TYR A 263 -11.83 -0.09 -11.29
N ALA A 264 -11.99 0.04 -9.96
CA ALA A 264 -12.85 1.07 -9.37
C ALA A 264 -12.36 2.48 -9.73
N LEU A 265 -11.05 2.71 -9.73
CA LEU A 265 -10.43 3.94 -10.19
C LEU A 265 -10.69 4.16 -11.69
N TRP A 266 -10.51 3.14 -12.52
CA TRP A 266 -10.77 3.24 -13.96
C TRP A 266 -12.22 3.60 -14.26
N ARG A 267 -13.17 3.09 -13.47
CA ARG A 267 -14.63 3.38 -13.58
C ARG A 267 -15.05 4.66 -12.87
N SER A 268 -14.12 5.35 -12.20
CA SER A 268 -14.39 6.56 -11.42
C SER A 268 -14.94 7.70 -12.28
N PRO A 269 -15.89 8.50 -11.79
CA PRO A 269 -16.39 9.71 -12.46
C PRO A 269 -15.38 10.87 -12.41
N ARG A 270 -14.30 10.75 -11.63
CA ARG A 270 -13.29 11.80 -11.45
C ARG A 270 -12.43 12.02 -12.71
N PRO A 271 -11.82 13.21 -12.86
CA PRO A 271 -10.91 13.50 -13.98
C PRO A 271 -9.72 12.55 -14.04
N THR A 272 -9.24 12.28 -15.26
CA THR A 272 -8.11 11.36 -15.50
C THR A 272 -6.87 11.64 -14.63
N PRO A 273 -6.43 12.90 -14.41
CA PRO A 273 -5.27 13.16 -13.55
C PRO A 273 -5.47 12.72 -12.11
N VAL A 274 -6.67 12.89 -11.54
CA VAL A 274 -6.99 12.45 -10.17
C VAL A 274 -6.92 10.92 -10.08
N VAL A 275 -7.53 10.22 -11.04
CA VAL A 275 -7.56 8.74 -11.10
C VAL A 275 -6.15 8.17 -11.20
N LEU A 276 -5.33 8.70 -12.12
CA LEU A 276 -3.97 8.21 -12.32
C LEU A 276 -3.04 8.55 -11.15
N THR A 277 -3.22 9.70 -10.53
CA THR A 277 -2.46 10.07 -9.32
C THR A 277 -2.77 9.13 -8.16
N ALA A 278 -4.05 8.87 -7.89
CA ALA A 278 -4.45 7.92 -6.84
C ALA A 278 -3.95 6.50 -7.17
N GLY A 279 -4.11 6.07 -8.42
CA GLY A 279 -3.59 4.78 -8.88
C GLY A 279 -2.07 4.67 -8.68
N ALA A 280 -1.31 5.72 -9.01
CA ALA A 280 0.13 5.77 -8.80
C ALA A 280 0.50 5.63 -7.30
N SER A 281 -0.24 6.32 -6.41
CA SER A 281 -0.02 6.21 -4.96
C SER A 281 -0.29 4.81 -4.44
N LEU A 282 -1.40 4.17 -4.87
CA LEU A 282 -1.73 2.81 -4.48
C LEU A 282 -0.75 1.78 -5.06
N THR A 283 -0.26 2.00 -6.28
CA THR A 283 0.77 1.15 -6.90
C THR A 283 2.12 1.30 -6.20
N ALA A 284 2.53 2.53 -5.88
CA ALA A 284 3.75 2.78 -5.10
C ALA A 284 3.67 2.14 -3.72
N LEU A 285 2.49 2.21 -3.07
CA LEU A 285 2.24 1.51 -1.81
C LEU A 285 2.31 -0.01 -1.97
N ALA A 286 1.74 -0.58 -3.03
CA ALA A 286 1.86 -2.01 -3.32
C ALA A 286 3.33 -2.41 -3.48
N GLY A 287 4.15 -1.56 -4.11
CA GLY A 287 5.61 -1.74 -4.18
C GLY A 287 6.28 -1.72 -2.80
N ILE A 288 5.93 -0.76 -1.93
CA ILE A 288 6.43 -0.72 -0.54
C ILE A 288 5.99 -1.99 0.22
N ALA A 289 4.74 -2.43 0.05
CA ALA A 289 4.21 -3.62 0.70
C ALA A 289 4.83 -4.93 0.16
N ALA A 290 5.30 -4.94 -1.08
CA ALA A 290 6.00 -6.09 -1.65
C ALA A 290 7.39 -6.29 -1.04
N VAL A 291 8.05 -5.22 -0.57
CA VAL A 291 9.38 -5.27 0.03
C VAL A 291 9.41 -4.89 1.51
N GLY A 292 8.26 -4.67 2.14
CA GLY A 292 8.12 -4.26 3.54
C GLY A 292 6.80 -4.73 4.16
N ASN A 293 6.62 -4.45 5.45
CA ASN A 293 5.40 -4.83 6.19
C ASN A 293 4.36 -3.69 6.30
N ALA A 294 4.32 -2.79 5.32
CA ALA A 294 3.48 -1.60 5.35
C ALA A 294 1.99 -1.89 5.63
N LEU A 295 1.44 -2.98 5.05
CA LEU A 295 0.03 -3.38 5.25
C LEU A 295 -0.28 -3.95 6.63
N SER A 296 0.72 -4.24 7.45
CA SER A 296 0.53 -4.65 8.85
C SER A 296 0.07 -3.49 9.76
N PHE A 297 0.16 -2.26 9.28
CA PHE A 297 -0.23 -1.08 10.04
C PHE A 297 -1.64 -0.63 9.66
N THR A 298 -2.55 -0.65 10.64
CA THR A 298 -3.97 -0.30 10.44
C THR A 298 -4.15 1.09 9.83
N MET A 299 -3.32 2.07 10.21
CA MET A 299 -3.38 3.44 9.67
C MET A 299 -3.09 3.49 8.16
N VAL A 300 -2.18 2.63 7.68
CA VAL A 300 -1.90 2.49 6.24
C VAL A 300 -3.10 1.89 5.52
N SER A 301 -3.70 0.83 6.08
CA SER A 301 -4.89 0.18 5.50
C SER A 301 -6.10 1.13 5.44
N VAL A 302 -6.34 1.94 6.49
CA VAL A 302 -7.34 3.01 6.48
C VAL A 302 -7.03 4.03 5.38
N GLY A 303 -5.78 4.48 5.27
CA GLY A 303 -5.33 5.44 4.25
C GLY A 303 -5.52 4.95 2.82
N VAL A 304 -5.24 3.67 2.55
CA VAL A 304 -5.53 3.00 1.26
C VAL A 304 -7.00 3.10 0.91
N GLY A 305 -7.86 2.64 1.83
CA GLY A 305 -9.30 2.71 1.65
C GLY A 305 -9.77 4.14 1.45
N PHE A 306 -9.30 5.05 2.28
CA PHE A 306 -9.70 6.45 2.24
C PHE A 306 -9.34 7.13 0.91
N LEU A 307 -8.11 6.98 0.43
CA LEU A 307 -7.68 7.54 -0.86
C LEU A 307 -8.48 6.94 -2.03
N ALA A 308 -8.70 5.63 -2.03
CA ALA A 308 -9.51 4.96 -3.03
C ALA A 308 -10.98 5.44 -3.00
N GLY A 309 -11.54 5.60 -1.80
CA GLY A 309 -12.88 6.14 -1.59
C GLY A 309 -13.04 7.56 -2.09
N LEU A 310 -12.12 8.46 -1.71
CA LEU A 310 -12.08 9.86 -2.15
C LEU A 310 -12.13 9.98 -3.67
N THR A 311 -11.33 9.17 -4.34
CA THR A 311 -11.13 9.26 -5.80
C THR A 311 -12.19 8.52 -6.60
N THR A 312 -13.01 7.69 -5.96
CA THR A 312 -14.17 7.04 -6.58
C THR A 312 -15.51 7.70 -6.22
N ALA A 313 -15.51 8.69 -5.35
CA ALA A 313 -16.71 9.44 -4.96
C ALA A 313 -17.25 10.31 -6.09
N ARG A 314 -18.58 10.41 -6.20
CA ARG A 314 -19.25 11.41 -7.04
C ARG A 314 -19.39 12.70 -6.22
N PRO A 315 -18.88 13.85 -6.69
CA PRO A 315 -19.13 15.14 -6.01
C PRO A 315 -20.62 15.44 -5.97
N LEU A 316 -21.11 15.92 -4.84
CA LEU A 316 -22.49 16.39 -4.69
C LEU A 316 -22.64 17.85 -5.15
N THR A 317 -21.54 18.53 -5.49
CA THR A 317 -21.52 19.91 -5.91
C THR A 317 -21.98 20.04 -7.37
N GLU A 318 -23.12 20.77 -7.49
CA GLU A 318 -23.61 21.47 -8.66
C GLU A 318 -24.10 20.63 -9.86
N GLU A 319 -25.35 20.14 -9.74
CA GLU A 319 -26.29 20.45 -10.79
C GLU A 319 -26.68 21.93 -10.64
N ALA A 320 -25.89 22.84 -11.20
CA ALA A 320 -26.41 24.16 -11.51
C ALA A 320 -27.63 23.95 -12.39
N PRO A 321 -28.81 24.56 -12.10
CA PRO A 321 -29.98 24.43 -12.93
C PRO A 321 -29.61 24.92 -14.34
N ARG A 322 -29.68 24.02 -15.33
CA ARG A 322 -29.62 24.38 -16.75
C ARG A 322 -30.77 25.34 -16.98
N LYS A 323 -30.45 26.63 -17.07
CA LYS A 323 -31.37 27.65 -17.63
C LYS A 323 -31.45 27.47 -19.14
#